data_2b47b78a77c672d4f46e51b205fe9553
#
_entry.id   2b47b78a77c672d4f46e51b205fe9553
#
_cell.length_a   1.000
_cell.length_b   1.000
_cell.length_c   1.000
_cell.angle_alpha   90.00
_cell.angle_beta   90.00
_cell.angle_gamma   90.00
#
_symmetry.space_group_name_H-M   'P 1'
#
loop_
_entity.id
_entity.type
_entity.pdbx_description
1 polymer ?
#
loop_
_entity_poly.entity_id
_entity_poly.type
_entity_poly.pdbx_seq_one_letter_code
_entity_poly.pdbx_strand_id
1 'polypeptide(L)'
;MAKLSLVVTASKQLAPFSPEDDALLSKRRIGTVIEATFKANRNPQFHRKFMSLLRLGFDYWTPVGGAVSESEKDFLSKYSNWVGNMVGQQDTMRELAGRFIQQVAIKRADYEVEKDFEAYRKAVVAESGYYYIVALPNGTIKKQALSISFASMDEDGFNALYKACFNTVWNQVLQYHFETKQDAYNATQQMLEYT
;
A
#
# COMPACT_ATOMS: atom_id res chain seq x y z
N MET A 1 2.48 -32.36 0.86
CA MET A 1 1.97 -32.29 2.24
C MET A 1 0.45 -32.23 2.17
N ALA A 2 -0.25 -33.05 2.96
CA ALA A 2 -1.71 -32.95 3.07
C ALA A 2 -2.06 -31.67 3.84
N LYS A 3 -3.01 -30.90 3.32
CA LYS A 3 -3.54 -29.70 3.97
C LYS A 3 -4.77 -30.11 4.75
N LEU A 4 -4.86 -29.72 6.03
CA LEU A 4 -5.97 -29.98 6.91
C LEU A 4 -6.54 -28.63 7.37
N SER A 5 -7.86 -28.47 7.24
CA SER A 5 -8.57 -27.30 7.72
C SER A 5 -9.31 -27.64 9.02
N LEU A 6 -9.16 -26.76 10.02
CA LEU A 6 -9.79 -26.93 11.33
C LEU A 6 -10.63 -25.71 11.68
N VAL A 7 -11.72 -25.91 12.38
CA VAL A 7 -12.60 -24.86 12.91
C VAL A 7 -12.52 -24.82 14.43
N VAL A 8 -12.54 -23.62 15.02
CA VAL A 8 -12.66 -23.46 16.46
C VAL A 8 -14.13 -23.56 16.84
N THR A 9 -14.47 -24.54 17.68
CA THR A 9 -15.84 -24.79 18.18
C THR A 9 -16.20 -23.82 19.30
N ALA A 10 -17.49 -23.80 19.68
CA ALA A 10 -17.96 -23.01 20.82
C ALA A 10 -17.29 -23.41 22.17
N SER A 11 -16.80 -24.65 22.27
CA SER A 11 -16.03 -25.14 23.42
C SER A 11 -14.54 -24.77 23.35
N LYS A 12 -14.12 -23.94 22.40
CA LYS A 12 -12.73 -23.56 22.13
C LYS A 12 -11.81 -24.75 21.78
N GLN A 13 -12.38 -25.82 21.26
CA GLN A 13 -11.62 -26.96 20.73
C GLN A 13 -11.52 -26.84 19.22
N LEU A 14 -10.49 -27.48 18.66
CA LEU A 14 -10.30 -27.59 17.22
C LEU A 14 -11.01 -28.84 16.71
N ALA A 15 -11.88 -28.66 15.71
CA ALA A 15 -12.54 -29.74 15.00
C ALA A 15 -12.27 -29.67 13.49
N PRO A 16 -12.35 -30.79 12.75
CA PRO A 16 -12.28 -30.78 11.30
C PRO A 16 -13.31 -29.83 10.68
N PHE A 17 -12.93 -29.10 9.66
CA PHE A 17 -13.84 -28.18 8.98
C PHE A 17 -14.75 -28.89 7.97
N SER A 18 -14.25 -29.94 7.33
CA SER A 18 -14.96 -30.70 6.31
C SER A 18 -14.94 -32.22 6.60
N PRO A 19 -15.81 -33.03 5.96
CA PRO A 19 -15.77 -34.48 6.06
C PRO A 19 -14.45 -35.07 5.56
N GLU A 20 -13.79 -34.44 4.58
CA GLU A 20 -12.48 -34.84 4.07
C GLU A 20 -11.39 -34.62 5.10
N ASP A 21 -11.44 -33.51 5.82
CA ASP A 21 -10.53 -33.20 6.93
C ASP A 21 -10.72 -34.19 8.09
N ASP A 22 -11.95 -34.58 8.39
CA ASP A 22 -12.27 -35.61 9.40
C ASP A 22 -11.71 -36.98 8.99
N ALA A 23 -11.86 -37.38 7.73
CA ALA A 23 -11.30 -38.63 7.20
C ALA A 23 -9.77 -38.64 7.25
N LEU A 24 -9.10 -37.49 7.13
CA LEU A 24 -7.65 -37.38 7.28
C LEU A 24 -7.20 -37.55 8.73
N LEU A 25 -7.93 -36.98 9.70
CA LEU A 25 -7.67 -37.15 11.12
C LEU A 25 -7.94 -38.57 11.60
N SER A 26 -9.04 -39.18 11.18
CA SER A 26 -9.44 -40.54 11.55
C SER A 26 -8.45 -41.63 11.14
N LYS A 27 -7.57 -41.34 10.16
CA LYS A 27 -6.45 -42.23 9.78
C LYS A 27 -5.32 -42.24 10.81
N ARG A 28 -5.30 -41.31 11.77
CA ARG A 28 -4.27 -41.24 12.80
C ARG A 28 -4.63 -42.07 13.99
N ARG A 29 -3.61 -42.71 14.60
CA ARG A 29 -3.82 -43.49 15.82
C ARG A 29 -4.15 -42.60 17.01
N ILE A 30 -5.04 -43.02 17.87
CA ILE A 30 -5.32 -42.33 19.14
C ILE A 30 -4.02 -42.19 19.94
N GLY A 31 -3.78 -41.02 20.50
CA GLY A 31 -2.53 -40.68 21.20
C GLY A 31 -1.39 -40.16 20.31
N THR A 32 -1.58 -40.06 19.00
CA THR A 32 -0.58 -39.44 18.12
C THR A 32 -0.51 -37.94 18.41
N VAL A 33 0.69 -37.44 18.74
CA VAL A 33 0.94 -35.99 18.85
C VAL A 33 1.19 -35.45 17.45
N ILE A 34 0.44 -34.41 17.08
CA ILE A 34 0.57 -33.72 15.80
C ILE A 34 1.06 -32.30 16.09
N GLU A 35 2.20 -31.95 15.55
CA GLU A 35 2.69 -30.58 15.54
C GLU A 35 2.12 -29.88 14.30
N ALA A 36 1.42 -28.77 14.52
CA ALA A 36 0.80 -27.99 13.45
C ALA A 36 1.04 -26.50 13.65
N THR A 37 1.30 -25.80 12.54
CA THR A 37 1.35 -24.34 12.52
C THR A 37 -0.01 -23.83 12.05
N PHE A 38 -0.70 -23.10 12.91
CA PHE A 38 -2.00 -22.51 12.59
C PHE A 38 -1.80 -21.11 12.03
N LYS A 39 -2.43 -20.85 10.87
CA LYS A 39 -2.57 -19.50 10.33
C LYS A 39 -4.05 -19.17 10.30
N ALA A 40 -4.47 -18.18 11.08
CA ALA A 40 -5.82 -17.64 10.96
C ALA A 40 -5.99 -17.02 9.55
N ASN A 41 -7.03 -17.43 8.84
CA ASN A 41 -7.36 -16.77 7.59
C ASN A 41 -7.90 -15.38 7.92
N ARG A 42 -7.29 -14.37 7.29
CA ARG A 42 -7.74 -13.00 7.37
C ARG A 42 -9.19 -12.89 6.87
N ASN A 43 -10.01 -12.05 7.52
CA ASN A 43 -11.39 -11.82 7.13
C ASN A 43 -11.45 -11.29 5.67
N PRO A 44 -12.12 -11.99 4.74
CA PRO A 44 -12.25 -11.55 3.34
C PRO A 44 -12.97 -10.20 3.21
N GLN A 45 -13.91 -9.89 4.11
CA GLN A 45 -14.61 -8.60 4.11
C GLN A 45 -13.65 -7.45 4.40
N PHE A 46 -12.68 -7.68 5.31
CA PHE A 46 -11.68 -6.66 5.61
C PHE A 46 -10.72 -6.41 4.43
N HIS A 47 -10.39 -7.46 3.67
CA HIS A 47 -9.63 -7.29 2.44
C HIS A 47 -10.42 -6.50 1.39
N ARG A 48 -11.71 -6.78 1.21
CA ARG A 48 -12.58 -6.00 0.32
C ARG A 48 -12.66 -4.54 0.73
N LYS A 49 -12.82 -4.26 2.03
CA LYS A 49 -12.80 -2.90 2.57
C LYS A 49 -11.50 -2.14 2.24
N PHE A 50 -10.35 -2.82 2.33
CA PHE A 50 -9.08 -2.24 1.94
C PHE A 50 -9.04 -1.91 0.45
N MET A 51 -9.51 -2.82 -0.39
CA MET A 51 -9.57 -2.57 -1.84
C MET A 51 -10.55 -1.43 -2.20
N SER A 52 -11.68 -1.31 -1.50
CA SER A 52 -12.63 -0.19 -1.66
C SER A 52 -11.97 1.16 -1.31
N LEU A 53 -11.20 1.23 -0.22
CA LEU A 53 -10.43 2.43 0.12
C LEU A 53 -9.47 2.83 -1.00
N LEU A 54 -8.71 1.87 -1.52
CA LEU A 54 -7.76 2.14 -2.59
C LEU A 54 -8.46 2.55 -3.89
N ARG A 55 -9.62 1.95 -4.19
CA ARG A 55 -10.43 2.31 -5.34
C ARG A 55 -10.97 3.73 -5.20
N LEU A 56 -11.52 4.08 -4.03
CA LEU A 56 -11.98 5.43 -3.74
C LEU A 56 -10.85 6.45 -3.96
N GLY A 57 -9.67 6.20 -3.38
CA GLY A 57 -8.51 7.07 -3.59
C GLY A 57 -8.09 7.16 -5.05
N PHE A 58 -8.11 6.05 -5.78
CA PHE A 58 -7.76 6.01 -7.20
C PHE A 58 -8.75 6.81 -8.08
N ASP A 59 -10.05 6.74 -7.78
CA ASP A 59 -11.08 7.45 -8.54
C ASP A 59 -10.93 8.96 -8.42
N TYR A 60 -10.63 9.45 -7.20
CA TYR A 60 -10.38 10.87 -6.93
C TYR A 60 -8.96 11.34 -7.27
N TRP A 61 -8.01 10.43 -7.39
CA TRP A 61 -6.65 10.78 -7.75
C TRP A 61 -6.55 11.18 -9.22
N THR A 62 -5.96 12.34 -9.46
CA THR A 62 -5.62 12.79 -10.82
C THR A 62 -4.12 12.68 -11.01
N PRO A 63 -3.64 11.85 -11.96
CA PRO A 63 -2.22 11.82 -12.27
C PRO A 63 -1.79 13.18 -12.78
N VAL A 64 -0.75 13.73 -12.19
CA VAL A 64 -0.16 14.99 -12.65
C VAL A 64 0.80 14.61 -13.77
N GLY A 65 0.30 14.58 -15.00
CA GLY A 65 1.11 14.33 -16.19
C GLY A 65 2.18 15.40 -16.33
N GLY A 66 3.42 14.97 -16.54
CA GLY A 66 4.53 15.86 -16.84
C GLY A 66 5.04 16.75 -15.72
N ALA A 67 4.37 16.81 -14.59
CA ALA A 67 4.82 17.65 -13.47
C ALA A 67 6.04 17.06 -12.76
N VAL A 68 6.86 17.94 -12.24
CA VAL A 68 7.93 17.59 -11.29
C VAL A 68 7.27 17.35 -9.94
N SER A 69 7.52 16.18 -9.33
CA SER A 69 6.96 15.83 -8.03
C SER A 69 7.46 16.75 -6.92
N GLU A 70 6.70 16.89 -5.83
CA GLU A 70 7.12 17.70 -4.69
C GLU A 70 8.44 17.21 -4.07
N SER A 71 8.69 15.91 -4.08
CA SER A 71 9.96 15.33 -3.63
C SER A 71 11.15 15.73 -4.51
N GLU A 72 10.98 15.82 -5.83
CA GLU A 72 12.00 16.30 -6.74
C GLU A 72 12.26 17.80 -6.55
N LYS A 73 11.21 18.59 -6.35
CA LYS A 73 11.33 20.03 -6.05
C LYS A 73 12.07 20.27 -4.73
N ASP A 74 11.69 19.52 -3.68
CA ASP A 74 12.33 19.61 -2.36
C ASP A 74 13.81 19.20 -2.42
N PHE A 75 14.12 18.10 -3.12
CA PHE A 75 15.50 17.66 -3.33
C PHE A 75 16.33 18.73 -4.04
N LEU A 76 15.81 19.29 -5.14
CA LEU A 76 16.51 20.30 -5.91
C LEU A 76 16.65 21.62 -5.13
N SER A 77 15.64 21.99 -4.34
CA SER A 77 15.69 23.14 -3.44
C SER A 77 16.79 22.99 -2.37
N LYS A 78 16.87 21.83 -1.73
CA LYS A 78 17.93 21.52 -0.76
C LYS A 78 19.31 21.56 -1.42
N TYR A 79 19.44 20.96 -2.59
CA TYR A 79 20.69 20.98 -3.35
C TYR A 79 21.10 22.40 -3.72
N SER A 80 20.19 23.22 -4.28
CA SER A 80 20.49 24.60 -4.69
C SER A 80 20.86 25.48 -3.49
N ASN A 81 20.21 25.32 -2.35
CA ASN A 81 20.56 26.02 -1.13
C ASN A 81 21.96 25.61 -0.62
N TRP A 82 22.28 24.32 -0.65
CA TRP A 82 23.59 23.83 -0.25
C TRP A 82 24.72 24.40 -1.14
N VAL A 83 24.55 24.33 -2.47
CA VAL A 83 25.50 24.91 -3.41
C VAL A 83 25.59 26.45 -3.25
N GLY A 84 24.43 27.12 -3.13
CA GLY A 84 24.37 28.58 -2.93
C GLY A 84 25.12 29.05 -1.69
N ASN A 85 25.04 28.26 -0.60
CA ASN A 85 25.84 28.54 0.60
C ASN A 85 27.34 28.40 0.37
N MET A 86 27.77 27.40 -0.41
CA MET A 86 29.21 27.19 -0.70
C MET A 86 29.80 28.28 -1.57
N VAL A 87 29.04 28.79 -2.55
CA VAL A 87 29.52 29.80 -3.51
C VAL A 87 29.12 31.23 -3.15
N GLY A 88 28.37 31.43 -2.06
CA GLY A 88 27.90 32.75 -1.64
C GLY A 88 26.84 33.38 -2.56
N GLN A 89 26.12 32.57 -3.37
CA GLN A 89 25.13 33.02 -4.34
C GLN A 89 23.78 32.28 -4.22
N GLN A 90 23.18 32.36 -3.07
CA GLN A 90 21.96 31.60 -2.75
C GLN A 90 20.78 31.93 -3.69
N ASP A 91 20.53 33.22 -3.95
CA ASP A 91 19.39 33.64 -4.75
C ASP A 91 19.56 33.23 -6.22
N THR A 92 20.77 33.35 -6.76
CA THR A 92 21.08 32.89 -8.12
C THR A 92 20.86 31.38 -8.26
N MET A 93 21.30 30.58 -7.28
CA MET A 93 21.11 29.11 -7.30
C MET A 93 19.66 28.72 -7.20
N ARG A 94 18.84 29.42 -6.40
CA ARG A 94 17.38 29.19 -6.33
C ARG A 94 16.70 29.52 -7.65
N GLU A 95 17.05 30.63 -8.28
CA GLU A 95 16.49 31.02 -9.57
C GLU A 95 16.82 29.99 -10.66
N LEU A 96 18.06 29.52 -10.72
CA LEU A 96 18.49 28.49 -11.66
C LEU A 96 17.75 27.18 -11.43
N ALA A 97 17.57 26.77 -10.16
CA ALA A 97 16.80 25.60 -9.82
C ALA A 97 15.33 25.72 -10.27
N GLY A 98 14.71 26.89 -10.06
CA GLY A 98 13.34 27.17 -10.53
C GLY A 98 13.21 27.09 -12.05
N ARG A 99 14.13 27.66 -12.80
CA ARG A 99 14.19 27.56 -14.28
C ARG A 99 14.37 26.12 -14.75
N PHE A 100 15.22 25.36 -14.08
CA PHE A 100 15.43 23.95 -14.40
C PHE A 100 14.16 23.12 -14.18
N ILE A 101 13.46 23.32 -13.05
CA ILE A 101 12.17 22.67 -12.77
C ILE A 101 11.16 22.95 -13.89
N GLN A 102 11.05 24.21 -14.34
CA GLN A 102 10.15 24.57 -15.44
C GLN A 102 10.50 23.86 -16.75
N GLN A 103 11.78 23.80 -17.11
CA GLN A 103 12.22 23.09 -18.31
C GLN A 103 11.92 21.59 -18.24
N VAL A 104 12.14 20.96 -17.08
CA VAL A 104 11.83 19.54 -16.88
C VAL A 104 10.32 19.30 -16.95
N ALA A 105 9.52 20.18 -16.34
CA ALA A 105 8.06 20.10 -16.40
C ALA A 105 7.53 20.18 -17.84
N ILE A 106 8.04 21.13 -18.64
CA ILE A 106 7.67 21.27 -20.06
C ILE A 106 8.00 19.98 -20.84
N LYS A 107 9.23 19.46 -20.69
CA LYS A 107 9.63 18.21 -21.37
C LYS A 107 8.79 17.01 -20.98
N ARG A 108 8.32 16.94 -19.74
CA ARG A 108 7.50 15.85 -19.24
C ARG A 108 6.00 16.03 -19.57
N ALA A 109 5.58 17.25 -19.92
CA ALA A 109 4.18 17.52 -20.31
C ALA A 109 3.76 16.78 -21.58
N ASP A 110 4.72 16.36 -22.41
CA ASP A 110 4.47 15.61 -23.64
C ASP A 110 4.19 14.10 -23.39
N TYR A 111 4.30 13.62 -22.14
CA TYR A 111 3.98 12.22 -21.81
C TYR A 111 2.48 12.06 -21.59
N GLU A 112 1.87 11.15 -22.33
CA GLU A 112 0.53 10.66 -22.05
C GLU A 112 0.59 9.78 -20.80
N VAL A 113 -0.15 10.17 -19.75
CA VAL A 113 -0.12 9.47 -18.45
C VAL A 113 -1.41 8.70 -18.27
N GLU A 114 -1.29 7.39 -18.31
CA GLU A 114 -2.41 6.50 -18.02
C GLU A 114 -2.54 6.23 -16.51
N LYS A 115 -3.80 6.12 -16.05
CA LYS A 115 -4.10 5.67 -14.68
C LYS A 115 -4.02 4.15 -14.62
N ASP A 116 -3.11 3.63 -13.82
CA ASP A 116 -3.01 2.20 -13.52
C ASP A 116 -3.27 1.94 -12.03
N PHE A 117 -4.32 1.17 -11.74
CA PHE A 117 -4.74 0.87 -10.38
C PHE A 117 -3.70 0.05 -9.60
N GLU A 118 -3.03 -0.90 -10.26
CA GLU A 118 -2.01 -1.72 -9.60
C GLU A 118 -0.76 -0.90 -9.25
N ALA A 119 -0.35 0.01 -10.12
CA ALA A 119 0.73 0.94 -9.84
C ALA A 119 0.36 1.87 -8.67
N TYR A 120 -0.85 2.43 -8.68
CA TYR A 120 -1.38 3.26 -7.58
C TYR A 120 -1.40 2.50 -6.26
N ARG A 121 -1.99 1.30 -6.24
CA ARG A 121 -2.04 0.44 -5.05
C ARG A 121 -0.66 0.18 -4.46
N LYS A 122 0.30 -0.19 -5.31
CA LYS A 122 1.68 -0.45 -4.88
C LYS A 122 2.36 0.82 -4.36
N ALA A 123 2.12 1.97 -4.99
CA ALA A 123 2.64 3.25 -4.53
C ALA A 123 2.10 3.59 -3.14
N VAL A 124 0.78 3.55 -2.93
CA VAL A 124 0.15 3.82 -1.63
C VAL A 124 0.69 2.90 -0.54
N VAL A 125 0.81 1.59 -0.80
CA VAL A 125 1.36 0.62 0.17
C VAL A 125 2.81 0.97 0.52
N ALA A 126 3.65 1.26 -0.47
CA ALA A 126 5.04 1.61 -0.24
C ALA A 126 5.21 2.95 0.52
N GLU A 127 4.42 3.96 0.18
CA GLU A 127 4.43 5.27 0.83
C GLU A 127 3.87 5.23 2.25
N SER A 128 3.01 4.25 2.53
CA SER A 128 2.52 3.97 3.89
C SER A 128 3.55 3.27 4.79
N GLY A 129 4.79 3.07 4.32
CA GLY A 129 5.87 2.46 5.08
C GLY A 129 6.00 0.94 4.89
N TYR A 130 5.16 0.31 4.07
CA TYR A 130 5.16 -1.14 3.84
C TYR A 130 5.90 -1.48 2.54
N TYR A 131 7.23 -1.40 2.58
CA TYR A 131 8.09 -1.66 1.44
C TYR A 131 9.39 -2.35 1.83
N TYR A 132 10.08 -2.89 0.83
CA TYR A 132 11.48 -3.29 0.91
C TYR A 132 12.28 -2.60 -0.20
N ILE A 133 13.59 -2.52 -0.01
CA ILE A 133 14.49 -1.86 -0.95
C ILE A 133 15.01 -2.90 -1.93
N VAL A 134 14.91 -2.60 -3.23
CA VAL A 134 15.44 -3.42 -4.32
C VAL A 134 16.50 -2.63 -5.06
N ALA A 135 17.66 -3.25 -5.29
CA ALA A 135 18.65 -2.74 -6.21
C ALA A 135 18.30 -3.16 -7.64
N LEU A 136 18.35 -2.22 -8.57
CA LEU A 136 18.12 -2.48 -9.98
C LEU A 136 19.47 -2.70 -10.71
N PRO A 137 19.49 -3.42 -11.85
CA PRO A 137 20.73 -3.67 -12.60
C PRO A 137 21.48 -2.41 -13.06
N ASN A 138 20.77 -1.28 -13.19
CA ASN A 138 21.34 0.02 -13.52
C ASN A 138 21.99 0.76 -12.32
N GLY A 139 22.10 0.09 -11.15
CA GLY A 139 22.65 0.67 -9.93
C GLY A 139 21.70 1.56 -9.13
N THR A 140 20.49 1.79 -9.61
CA THR A 140 19.49 2.54 -8.84
C THR A 140 18.80 1.67 -7.81
N ILE A 141 18.26 2.27 -6.76
CA ILE A 141 17.44 1.60 -5.74
C ILE A 141 15.97 2.00 -5.89
N LYS A 142 15.08 1.04 -5.64
CA LYS A 142 13.63 1.25 -5.72
C LYS A 142 12.95 0.71 -4.47
N LYS A 143 12.01 1.48 -3.92
CA LYS A 143 11.05 0.97 -2.94
C LYS A 143 10.03 0.09 -3.65
N GLN A 144 9.87 -1.12 -3.17
CA GLN A 144 8.88 -2.07 -3.68
C GLN A 144 7.91 -2.42 -2.57
N ALA A 145 6.61 -2.27 -2.83
CA ALA A 145 5.57 -2.57 -1.88
C ALA A 145 5.62 -4.03 -1.39
N LEU A 146 5.41 -4.21 -0.10
CA LEU A 146 5.23 -5.54 0.48
C LEU A 146 3.98 -6.22 -0.09
N SER A 147 4.01 -7.55 -0.13
CA SER A 147 2.86 -8.34 -0.54
C SER A 147 1.75 -8.21 0.51
N ILE A 148 0.55 -7.91 0.06
CA ILE A 148 -0.68 -7.86 0.87
C ILE A 148 -1.47 -9.16 0.79
N SER A 149 -0.88 -10.25 0.32
CA SER A 149 -1.56 -11.54 0.20
C SER A 149 -1.92 -12.11 1.57
N PHE A 150 -2.94 -12.97 1.60
CA PHE A 150 -3.37 -13.67 2.82
C PHE A 150 -2.26 -14.53 3.44
N ALA A 151 -1.31 -15.00 2.63
CA ALA A 151 -0.20 -15.83 3.09
C ALA A 151 0.94 -15.04 3.75
N SER A 152 1.05 -13.74 3.46
CA SER A 152 2.20 -12.91 3.86
C SER A 152 1.93 -11.99 5.05
N MET A 153 0.66 -11.80 5.44
CA MET A 153 0.29 -10.84 6.49
C MET A 153 -0.90 -11.37 7.29
N ASP A 154 -0.79 -11.39 8.60
CA ASP A 154 -1.88 -11.73 9.52
C ASP A 154 -2.92 -10.59 9.64
N GLU A 155 -3.95 -10.79 10.46
CA GLU A 155 -5.05 -9.82 10.59
C GLU A 155 -4.60 -8.53 11.27
N ASP A 156 -3.75 -8.61 12.29
CA ASP A 156 -3.25 -7.45 13.03
C ASP A 156 -2.32 -6.60 12.17
N GLY A 157 -1.39 -7.23 11.47
CA GLY A 157 -0.51 -6.56 10.51
C GLY A 157 -1.30 -5.89 9.37
N PHE A 158 -2.36 -6.56 8.89
CA PHE A 158 -3.21 -5.99 7.85
C PHE A 158 -4.06 -4.82 8.36
N ASN A 159 -4.49 -4.85 9.62
CA ASN A 159 -5.21 -3.74 10.25
C ASN A 159 -4.29 -2.50 10.39
N ALA A 160 -3.04 -2.73 10.78
CA ALA A 160 -2.03 -1.67 10.84
C ALA A 160 -1.76 -1.08 9.44
N LEU A 161 -1.60 -1.93 8.42
CA LEU A 161 -1.47 -1.53 7.02
C LEU A 161 -2.67 -0.69 6.56
N TYR A 162 -3.91 -1.15 6.84
CA TYR A 162 -5.12 -0.42 6.45
C TYR A 162 -5.12 1.01 7.02
N LYS A 163 -4.82 1.16 8.31
CA LYS A 163 -4.77 2.47 8.97
C LYS A 163 -3.69 3.37 8.36
N ALA A 164 -2.52 2.84 8.08
CA ALA A 164 -1.44 3.57 7.44
C ALA A 164 -1.81 4.01 6.02
N CYS A 165 -2.35 3.10 5.20
CA CYS A 165 -2.80 3.40 3.84
C CYS A 165 -3.97 4.41 3.84
N PHE A 166 -4.91 4.31 4.79
CA PHE A 166 -5.99 5.29 4.93
C PHE A 166 -5.43 6.70 5.16
N ASN A 167 -4.45 6.85 6.07
CA ASN A 167 -3.82 8.13 6.31
C ASN A 167 -3.05 8.65 5.08
N THR A 168 -2.36 7.79 4.36
CA THR A 168 -1.65 8.16 3.12
C THR A 168 -2.63 8.64 2.05
N VAL A 169 -3.68 7.86 1.77
CA VAL A 169 -4.72 8.22 0.78
C VAL A 169 -5.46 9.48 1.18
N TRP A 170 -5.78 9.63 2.48
CA TRP A 170 -6.37 10.85 3.01
C TRP A 170 -5.48 12.07 2.73
N ASN A 171 -4.23 12.02 3.16
CA ASN A 171 -3.34 13.18 3.07
C ASN A 171 -2.99 13.56 1.63
N GLN A 172 -2.97 12.61 0.70
CA GLN A 172 -2.57 12.85 -0.68
C GLN A 172 -3.74 13.18 -1.60
N VAL A 173 -4.94 12.64 -1.31
CA VAL A 173 -6.06 12.70 -2.25
C VAL A 173 -7.35 13.14 -1.54
N LEU A 174 -7.84 12.38 -0.56
CA LEU A 174 -9.23 12.51 -0.11
C LEU A 174 -9.50 13.77 0.68
N GLN A 175 -8.52 14.36 1.36
CA GLN A 175 -8.68 15.61 2.11
C GLN A 175 -9.11 16.82 1.23
N TYR A 176 -8.89 16.73 -0.07
CA TYR A 176 -9.30 17.77 -1.02
C TYR A 176 -10.74 17.58 -1.55
N HIS A 177 -11.38 16.45 -1.21
CA HIS A 177 -12.68 16.05 -1.73
C HIS A 177 -13.70 15.75 -0.63
N PHE A 178 -13.28 15.52 0.61
CA PHE A 178 -14.13 15.23 1.75
C PHE A 178 -13.82 16.19 2.91
N GLU A 179 -14.86 16.62 3.62
CA GLU A 179 -14.69 17.56 4.74
C GLU A 179 -13.98 16.89 5.93
N THR A 180 -14.30 15.64 6.21
CA THR A 180 -13.73 14.91 7.33
C THR A 180 -13.23 13.51 6.94
N LYS A 181 -12.30 12.98 7.74
CA LYS A 181 -11.87 11.56 7.61
C LYS A 181 -13.04 10.60 7.77
N GLN A 182 -14.03 10.97 8.57
CA GLN A 182 -15.22 10.13 8.80
C GLN A 182 -16.08 10.03 7.53
N ASP A 183 -16.23 11.12 6.77
CA ASP A 183 -16.97 11.11 5.51
C ASP A 183 -16.28 10.22 4.46
N ALA A 184 -14.97 10.34 4.34
CA ALA A 184 -14.18 9.46 3.48
C ALA A 184 -14.29 7.99 3.89
N TYR A 185 -14.29 7.71 5.21
CA TYR A 185 -14.50 6.37 5.74
C TYR A 185 -15.90 5.83 5.41
N ASN A 186 -16.93 6.64 5.58
CA ASN A 186 -18.31 6.28 5.25
C ASN A 186 -18.47 5.99 3.75
N ALA A 187 -17.87 6.83 2.89
CA ALA A 187 -17.86 6.59 1.44
C ALA A 187 -17.17 5.24 1.09
N THR A 188 -16.07 4.91 1.77
CA THR A 188 -15.41 3.60 1.60
C THR A 188 -16.32 2.43 1.99
N GLN A 189 -17.13 2.59 3.05
CA GLN A 189 -18.09 1.55 3.47
C GLN A 189 -19.23 1.40 2.45
N GLN A 190 -19.76 2.50 1.95
CA GLN A 190 -20.80 2.47 0.90
C GLN A 190 -20.29 1.75 -0.36
N MET A 191 -19.07 2.02 -0.82
CA MET A 191 -18.50 1.28 -1.95
C MET A 191 -18.42 -0.23 -1.72
N LEU A 192 -18.23 -0.65 -0.48
CA LEU A 192 -18.17 -2.07 -0.13
C LEU A 192 -19.53 -2.78 -0.30
N GLU A 193 -20.63 -2.05 -0.11
CA GLU A 193 -21.99 -2.61 -0.22
C GLU A 193 -22.42 -2.80 -1.69
N TYR A 194 -21.78 -2.08 -2.62
CA TYR A 194 -22.08 -2.16 -4.07
C TYR A 194 -21.12 -3.08 -4.85
N THR A 195 -20.16 -3.71 -4.18
CA THR A 195 -19.16 -4.62 -4.79
C THR A 195 -19.31 -6.05 -4.27
#